data_676f2f0fb9634a55a8d8fdb563841629
#
_entry.id   676f2f0fb9634a55a8d8fdb563841629
#
_cell.length_a   1.000
_cell.length_b   1.000
_cell.length_c   1.000
_cell.angle_alpha   90.00
_cell.angle_beta   90.00
_cell.angle_gamma   90.00
#
_symmetry.space_group_name_H-M   'P 1'
#
loop_
_entity.id
_entity.type
_entity.pdbx_description
1 polymer ?
#
loop_
_entity_poly.entity_id
_entity_poly.type
_entity_poly.pdbx_seq_one_letter_code
_entity_poly.pdbx_strand_id
1 'polypeptide(L)'
;LDPRLLRGIQHRSEETQACLAVIKARDTLVRTRTRLVVHCRGMAKALGTRFPTCSTASFHRKAPEHVPLALRPALAPLLEMIEQITTAIRAYDREIEAIIDAKHPECRTLQQVTGVGSVTSLTFALVIEDPARFRKSRDVGAYIGMVPRRQDSGDSTPQLRITKAGDPLLRRLLVQSAAYILGPHGPDSDLRRYGERIAARGGKNARKRSRVAVARKLA
;
A
#
# COMPACT_ATOMS: atom_id res chain seq x y z
N LEU A 1 -1.18 -2.62 41.68
CA LEU A 1 -0.87 -2.99 40.28
C LEU A 1 0.64 -3.17 40.17
N ASP A 2 1.09 -4.36 39.75
CA ASP A 2 2.52 -4.64 39.59
C ASP A 2 3.01 -3.88 38.31
N PRO A 3 3.97 -2.93 38.46
CA PRO A 3 4.49 -2.15 37.32
C PRO A 3 5.12 -3.02 36.23
N ARG A 4 5.53 -4.25 36.56
CA ARG A 4 6.13 -5.20 35.61
C ARG A 4 5.10 -5.80 34.65
N LEU A 5 3.81 -5.73 34.97
CA LEU A 5 2.70 -6.18 34.14
C LEU A 5 2.22 -5.09 33.18
N LEU A 6 2.59 -3.82 33.43
CA LEU A 6 2.21 -2.68 32.63
C LEU A 6 3.40 -2.30 31.71
N ARG A 7 3.36 -2.69 30.47
CA ARG A 7 4.28 -2.14 29.47
C ARG A 7 3.80 -0.74 29.07
N GLY A 8 4.61 0.27 29.33
CA GLY A 8 4.35 1.62 28.87
C GLY A 8 4.15 1.64 27.35
N ILE A 9 3.09 2.31 26.90
CA ILE A 9 2.86 2.56 25.47
C ILE A 9 3.65 3.81 25.10
N GLN A 10 4.66 3.67 24.25
CA GLN A 10 5.30 4.83 23.64
C GLN A 10 4.43 5.34 22.49
N HIS A 11 3.94 6.57 22.62
CA HIS A 11 3.30 7.27 21.53
C HIS A 11 4.35 7.77 20.53
N ARG A 12 3.97 7.81 19.25
CA ARG A 12 4.79 8.43 18.21
C ARG A 12 4.98 9.91 18.49
N SER A 13 6.16 10.44 18.14
CA SER A 13 6.43 11.87 18.23
C SER A 13 5.45 12.68 17.36
N GLU A 14 5.25 13.95 17.71
CA GLU A 14 4.43 14.87 16.91
C GLU A 14 4.94 14.97 15.46
N GLU A 15 6.26 15.05 15.30
CA GLU A 15 6.92 15.10 14.00
C GLU A 15 6.62 13.84 13.16
N THR A 16 6.76 12.65 13.75
CA THR A 16 6.41 11.38 13.08
C THR A 16 4.93 11.36 12.67
N GLN A 17 4.05 11.86 13.54
CA GLN A 17 2.62 11.92 13.23
C GLN A 17 2.33 12.88 12.08
N ALA A 18 3.00 14.05 12.03
CA ALA A 18 2.87 15.02 10.96
C ALA A 18 3.32 14.42 9.61
N CYS A 19 4.49 13.77 9.57
CA CYS A 19 4.96 13.08 8.36
C CYS A 19 4.00 11.97 7.90
N LEU A 20 3.46 11.18 8.84
CA LEU A 20 2.44 10.17 8.51
C LEU A 20 1.14 10.80 8.00
N ALA A 21 0.77 12.00 8.47
CA ALA A 21 -0.40 12.71 7.97
C ALA A 21 -0.26 13.10 6.50
N VAL A 22 0.92 13.55 6.06
CA VAL A 22 1.24 13.81 4.64
C VAL A 22 0.98 12.56 3.78
N ILE A 23 1.51 11.42 4.21
CA ILE A 23 1.32 10.15 3.48
C ILE A 23 -0.15 9.73 3.44
N LYS A 24 -0.88 9.86 4.56
CA LYS A 24 -2.31 9.52 4.64
C LYS A 24 -3.17 10.44 3.79
N ALA A 25 -2.85 11.74 3.74
CA ALA A 25 -3.53 12.70 2.87
C ALA A 25 -3.35 12.33 1.40
N ARG A 26 -2.10 12.06 0.99
CA ARG A 26 -1.80 11.54 -0.35
C ARG A 26 -2.59 10.28 -0.69
N ASP A 27 -2.61 9.31 0.23
CA ASP A 27 -3.34 8.05 0.03
C ASP A 27 -4.85 8.26 -0.16
N THR A 28 -5.41 9.18 0.60
CA THR A 28 -6.81 9.59 0.47
C THR A 28 -7.09 10.14 -0.93
N LEU A 29 -6.24 11.03 -1.43
CA LEU A 29 -6.39 11.59 -2.79
C LEU A 29 -6.26 10.50 -3.87
N VAL A 30 -5.32 9.56 -3.73
CA VAL A 30 -5.18 8.44 -4.68
C VAL A 30 -6.45 7.59 -4.72
N ARG A 31 -7.05 7.30 -3.57
CA ARG A 31 -8.31 6.53 -3.50
C ARG A 31 -9.47 7.32 -4.10
N THR A 32 -9.58 8.61 -3.79
CA THR A 32 -10.63 9.49 -4.32
C THR A 32 -10.54 9.57 -5.84
N ARG A 33 -9.34 9.80 -6.38
CA ARG A 33 -9.12 9.79 -7.83
C ARG A 33 -9.57 8.48 -8.47
N THR A 34 -9.20 7.36 -7.88
CA THR A 34 -9.58 6.04 -8.40
C THR A 34 -11.10 5.86 -8.40
N ARG A 35 -11.80 6.30 -7.34
CA ARG A 35 -13.27 6.26 -7.27
C ARG A 35 -13.91 7.10 -8.37
N LEU A 36 -13.43 8.33 -8.58
CA LEU A 36 -13.95 9.21 -9.63
C LEU A 36 -13.75 8.60 -11.02
N VAL A 37 -12.56 8.07 -11.31
CA VAL A 37 -12.28 7.41 -12.59
C VAL A 37 -13.18 6.20 -12.81
N VAL A 38 -13.38 5.35 -11.79
CA VAL A 38 -14.28 4.20 -11.88
C VAL A 38 -15.72 4.64 -12.11
N HIS A 39 -16.15 5.70 -11.43
CA HIS A 39 -17.50 6.28 -11.60
C HIS A 39 -17.69 6.79 -13.04
N CYS A 40 -16.77 7.59 -13.56
CA CYS A 40 -16.83 8.09 -14.94
C CYS A 40 -16.91 6.94 -15.96
N ARG A 41 -16.08 5.90 -15.76
CA ARG A 41 -16.12 4.69 -16.61
C ARG A 41 -17.46 3.97 -16.54
N GLY A 42 -18.07 3.90 -15.36
CA GLY A 42 -19.39 3.31 -15.15
C GLY A 42 -20.49 4.06 -15.90
N MET A 43 -20.52 5.40 -15.78
CA MET A 43 -21.50 6.26 -16.49
C MET A 43 -21.39 6.12 -18.02
N ALA A 44 -20.18 6.18 -18.57
CA ALA A 44 -19.98 6.01 -20.00
C ALA A 44 -20.41 4.62 -20.49
N LYS A 45 -20.12 3.56 -19.70
CA LYS A 45 -20.52 2.20 -20.03
C LYS A 45 -22.06 2.04 -20.09
N ALA A 46 -22.80 2.74 -19.23
CA ALA A 46 -24.27 2.70 -19.23
C ALA A 46 -24.86 3.23 -20.54
N LEU A 47 -24.14 4.12 -21.26
CA LEU A 47 -24.51 4.62 -22.60
C LEU A 47 -23.78 3.88 -23.73
N GLY A 48 -23.27 2.66 -23.48
CA GLY A 48 -22.60 1.84 -24.51
C GLY A 48 -21.19 2.31 -24.88
N THR A 49 -20.65 3.37 -24.24
CA THR A 49 -19.32 3.93 -24.57
C THR A 49 -18.27 3.40 -23.59
N ARG A 50 -17.05 3.14 -24.10
CA ARG A 50 -15.91 2.73 -23.29
C ARG A 50 -14.76 3.72 -23.45
N PHE A 51 -14.25 4.21 -22.34
CA PHE A 51 -13.00 4.96 -22.32
C PHE A 51 -11.80 4.07 -22.64
N PRO A 52 -10.74 4.64 -23.26
CA PRO A 52 -9.52 3.90 -23.56
C PRO A 52 -8.86 3.36 -22.28
N THR A 53 -8.10 2.27 -22.46
CA THR A 53 -7.29 1.73 -21.37
C THR A 53 -6.16 2.69 -21.04
N CYS A 54 -6.13 3.19 -19.82
CA CYS A 54 -5.11 4.11 -19.33
C CYS A 54 -5.00 4.07 -17.81
N SER A 55 -3.90 4.59 -17.28
CA SER A 55 -3.73 4.77 -15.83
C SER A 55 -4.72 5.80 -15.29
N THR A 56 -5.05 5.71 -13.99
CA THR A 56 -5.88 6.74 -13.33
C THR A 56 -5.24 8.13 -13.36
N ALA A 57 -3.91 8.20 -13.39
CA ALA A 57 -3.17 9.45 -13.45
C ALA A 57 -3.25 10.16 -14.83
N SER A 58 -3.44 9.39 -15.91
CA SER A 58 -3.56 9.94 -17.27
C SER A 58 -5.01 10.06 -17.74
N PHE A 59 -5.98 9.64 -16.93
CA PHE A 59 -7.38 9.55 -17.33
C PHE A 59 -7.96 10.91 -17.73
N HIS A 60 -7.72 11.97 -16.95
CA HIS A 60 -8.20 13.32 -17.22
C HIS A 60 -7.74 13.87 -18.58
N ARG A 61 -6.60 13.42 -19.10
CA ARG A 61 -6.08 13.85 -20.40
C ARG A 61 -6.63 13.03 -21.57
N LYS A 62 -6.92 11.72 -21.32
CA LYS A 62 -7.35 10.79 -22.37
C LYS A 62 -8.87 10.63 -22.48
N ALA A 63 -9.60 10.94 -21.43
CA ALA A 63 -11.04 10.76 -21.40
C ALA A 63 -11.85 11.82 -22.17
N PRO A 64 -11.49 13.13 -22.20
CA PRO A 64 -12.33 14.17 -22.78
C PRO A 64 -12.80 13.92 -24.21
N GLU A 65 -11.93 13.39 -25.08
CA GLU A 65 -12.23 13.10 -26.49
C GLU A 65 -13.26 11.97 -26.67
N HIS A 66 -13.45 11.16 -25.62
CA HIS A 66 -14.31 9.97 -25.64
C HIS A 66 -15.59 10.16 -24.81
N VAL A 67 -15.84 11.37 -24.30
CA VAL A 67 -17.05 11.65 -23.50
C VAL A 67 -18.24 11.81 -24.45
N PRO A 68 -19.30 10.97 -24.30
CA PRO A 68 -20.55 11.17 -25.04
C PRO A 68 -21.12 12.56 -24.79
N LEU A 69 -21.64 13.20 -25.84
CA LEU A 69 -22.21 14.56 -25.75
C LEU A 69 -23.24 14.69 -24.60
N ALA A 70 -24.12 13.71 -24.45
CA ALA A 70 -25.12 13.67 -23.38
C ALA A 70 -24.51 13.62 -21.97
N LEU A 71 -23.29 13.14 -21.79
CA LEU A 71 -22.61 13.06 -20.49
C LEU A 71 -21.64 14.21 -20.22
N ARG A 72 -21.37 15.08 -21.19
CA ARG A 72 -20.44 16.20 -20.98
C ARG A 72 -20.77 17.07 -19.77
N PRO A 73 -22.02 17.51 -19.55
CA PRO A 73 -22.34 18.31 -18.37
C PRO A 73 -22.06 17.61 -17.04
N ALA A 74 -22.24 16.29 -17.00
CA ALA A 74 -22.02 15.50 -15.79
C ALA A 74 -20.56 15.13 -15.58
N LEU A 75 -19.79 14.86 -16.65
CA LEU A 75 -18.43 14.35 -16.54
C LEU A 75 -17.36 15.44 -16.57
N ALA A 76 -17.60 16.59 -17.19
CA ALA A 76 -16.61 17.66 -17.28
C ALA A 76 -16.11 18.11 -15.89
N PRO A 77 -16.97 18.43 -14.90
CA PRO A 77 -16.50 18.81 -13.57
C PRO A 77 -15.74 17.70 -12.86
N LEU A 78 -16.10 16.43 -13.10
CA LEU A 78 -15.38 15.29 -12.52
C LEU A 78 -13.98 15.10 -13.13
N LEU A 79 -13.82 15.36 -14.43
CA LEU A 79 -12.53 15.30 -15.10
C LEU A 79 -11.59 16.40 -14.61
N GLU A 80 -12.09 17.62 -14.42
CA GLU A 80 -11.35 18.74 -13.83
C GLU A 80 -10.90 18.39 -12.40
N MET A 81 -11.79 17.83 -11.58
CA MET A 81 -11.43 17.40 -10.24
C MET A 81 -10.36 16.28 -10.25
N ILE A 82 -10.44 15.33 -11.18
CA ILE A 82 -9.41 14.29 -11.34
C ILE A 82 -8.05 14.89 -11.69
N GLU A 83 -8.01 15.95 -12.49
CA GLU A 83 -6.79 16.69 -12.83
C GLU A 83 -6.22 17.40 -11.59
N GLN A 84 -7.04 18.15 -10.87
CA GLN A 84 -6.64 18.85 -9.64
C GLN A 84 -6.10 17.86 -8.60
N ILE A 85 -6.80 16.74 -8.36
CA ILE A 85 -6.34 15.68 -7.46
C ILE A 85 -5.01 15.09 -7.96
N THR A 86 -4.84 14.90 -9.26
CA THR A 86 -3.60 14.36 -9.82
C THR A 86 -2.42 15.32 -9.59
N THR A 87 -2.64 16.63 -9.71
CA THR A 87 -1.65 17.66 -9.41
C THR A 87 -1.29 17.68 -7.94
N ALA A 88 -2.30 17.62 -7.05
CA ALA A 88 -2.08 17.56 -5.61
C ALA A 88 -1.30 16.30 -5.18
N ILE A 89 -1.61 15.14 -5.76
CA ILE A 89 -0.84 13.91 -5.50
C ILE A 89 0.64 14.07 -5.86
N ARG A 90 0.95 14.72 -6.99
CA ARG A 90 2.34 14.99 -7.39
C ARG A 90 3.04 15.96 -6.44
N ALA A 91 2.32 16.91 -5.87
CA ALA A 91 2.88 17.80 -4.85
C ALA A 91 3.24 17.01 -3.58
N TYR A 92 2.36 16.13 -3.12
CA TYR A 92 2.66 15.22 -2.00
C TYR A 92 3.80 14.23 -2.31
N ASP A 93 3.94 13.78 -3.55
CA ASP A 93 5.07 12.92 -3.94
C ASP A 93 6.40 13.67 -3.75
N ARG A 94 6.47 14.95 -4.16
CA ARG A 94 7.67 15.79 -3.94
C ARG A 94 7.93 16.08 -2.46
N GLU A 95 6.87 16.33 -1.69
CA GLU A 95 6.99 16.56 -0.25
C GLU A 95 7.53 15.30 0.47
N ILE A 96 7.07 14.12 0.10
CA ILE A 96 7.58 12.84 0.64
C ILE A 96 9.06 12.67 0.32
N GLU A 97 9.51 13.01 -0.89
CA GLU A 97 10.93 12.96 -1.25
C GLU A 97 11.75 13.95 -0.42
N ALA A 98 11.25 15.17 -0.24
CA ALA A 98 11.90 16.18 0.60
C ALA A 98 12.01 15.73 2.07
N ILE A 99 10.97 15.11 2.63
CA ILE A 99 11.00 14.53 3.98
C ILE A 99 12.06 13.44 4.08
N ILE A 100 12.15 12.56 3.09
CA ILE A 100 13.17 11.50 3.05
C ILE A 100 14.57 12.11 3.08
N ASP A 101 14.84 13.04 2.18
CA ASP A 101 16.19 13.61 2.05
C ASP A 101 16.61 14.43 3.30
N ALA A 102 15.66 15.14 3.91
CA ALA A 102 15.97 15.99 5.06
C ALA A 102 16.01 15.23 6.39
N LYS A 103 15.18 14.19 6.58
CA LYS A 103 14.91 13.61 7.90
C LYS A 103 15.07 12.09 7.98
N HIS A 104 14.95 11.40 6.86
CA HIS A 104 14.92 9.93 6.80
C HIS A 104 15.80 9.35 5.70
N PRO A 105 17.12 9.72 5.65
CA PRO A 105 18.01 9.26 4.57
C PRO A 105 18.15 7.73 4.52
N GLU A 106 17.91 7.02 5.64
CA GLU A 106 17.86 5.55 5.70
C GLU A 106 16.84 4.94 4.75
N CYS A 107 15.80 5.68 4.37
CA CYS A 107 14.82 5.25 3.38
C CYS A 107 15.46 4.95 2.01
N ARG A 108 16.57 5.62 1.66
CA ARG A 108 17.29 5.38 0.40
C ARG A 108 17.85 3.96 0.33
N THR A 109 18.30 3.43 1.46
CA THR A 109 18.73 2.02 1.56
C THR A 109 17.55 1.06 1.36
N LEU A 110 16.39 1.35 1.97
CA LEU A 110 15.19 0.53 1.80
C LEU A 110 14.68 0.53 0.36
N GLN A 111 14.85 1.63 -0.37
CA GLN A 111 14.45 1.75 -1.78
C GLN A 111 15.30 0.92 -2.75
N GLN A 112 16.45 0.40 -2.33
CA GLN A 112 17.24 -0.54 -3.12
C GLN A 112 16.52 -1.89 -3.29
N VAL A 113 15.57 -2.19 -2.41
CA VAL A 113 14.72 -3.38 -2.54
C VAL A 113 13.68 -3.16 -3.64
N THR A 114 13.75 -3.96 -4.68
CA THR A 114 12.80 -3.89 -5.80
C THR A 114 11.35 -3.89 -5.32
N GLY A 115 10.57 -2.93 -5.82
CA GLY A 115 9.16 -2.77 -5.45
C GLY A 115 8.91 -1.94 -4.19
N VAL A 116 9.97 -1.48 -3.51
CA VAL A 116 9.89 -0.55 -2.40
C VAL A 116 10.20 0.85 -2.92
N GLY A 117 9.19 1.71 -3.00
CA GLY A 117 9.34 3.13 -3.38
C GLY A 117 9.29 4.06 -2.16
N SER A 118 9.41 5.36 -2.40
CA SER A 118 9.47 6.42 -1.38
C SER A 118 8.32 6.37 -0.37
N VAL A 119 7.09 6.20 -0.85
CA VAL A 119 5.91 6.08 0.03
C VAL A 119 6.01 4.86 0.95
N THR A 120 6.49 3.72 0.43
CA THR A 120 6.60 2.49 1.22
C THR A 120 7.74 2.58 2.23
N SER A 121 8.93 3.04 1.81
CA SER A 121 10.10 3.18 2.67
C SER A 121 9.86 4.17 3.80
N LEU A 122 9.33 5.36 3.48
CA LEU A 122 9.03 6.37 4.50
C LEU A 122 7.93 5.89 5.45
N THR A 123 6.84 5.26 4.94
CA THR A 123 5.80 4.71 5.82
C THR A 123 6.37 3.65 6.74
N PHE A 124 7.29 2.80 6.24
CA PHE A 124 7.96 1.78 7.05
C PHE A 124 8.78 2.43 8.15
N ALA A 125 9.67 3.37 7.84
CA ALA A 125 10.50 4.07 8.81
C ALA A 125 9.65 4.74 9.90
N LEU A 126 8.62 5.50 9.52
CA LEU A 126 7.73 6.20 10.46
C LEU A 126 6.83 5.28 11.31
N VAL A 127 6.48 4.09 10.83
CA VAL A 127 5.67 3.14 11.61
C VAL A 127 6.53 2.32 12.56
N ILE A 128 7.74 1.99 12.16
CA ILE A 128 8.69 1.24 12.98
C ILE A 128 9.36 2.13 14.01
N GLU A 129 9.73 3.36 13.63
CA GLU A 129 10.49 4.37 14.41
C GLU A 129 11.83 3.82 14.89
N ASP A 130 11.84 3.13 16.01
CA ASP A 130 13.05 2.52 16.60
C ASP A 130 13.08 1.01 16.33
N PRO A 131 13.98 0.52 15.46
CA PRO A 131 14.15 -0.91 15.22
C PRO A 131 14.62 -1.71 16.46
N ALA A 132 15.31 -1.06 17.42
CA ALA A 132 15.83 -1.71 18.60
C ALA A 132 14.72 -2.22 19.56
N ARG A 133 13.49 -1.71 19.42
CA ARG A 133 12.32 -2.23 20.15
C ARG A 133 11.96 -3.67 19.81
N PHE A 134 12.45 -4.21 18.71
CA PHE A 134 12.20 -5.58 18.26
C PHE A 134 13.38 -6.48 18.60
N ARG A 135 13.14 -7.56 19.33
CA ARG A 135 14.19 -8.54 19.64
C ARG A 135 14.71 -9.27 18.42
N LYS A 136 13.84 -9.52 17.44
CA LYS A 136 14.13 -10.23 16.20
C LYS A 136 13.41 -9.55 15.04
N SER A 137 14.01 -9.48 13.88
CA SER A 137 13.40 -8.90 12.67
C SER A 137 12.04 -9.52 12.32
N ARG A 138 11.86 -10.83 12.60
CA ARG A 138 10.57 -11.52 12.39
C ARG A 138 9.41 -10.96 13.21
N ASP A 139 9.69 -10.24 14.30
CA ASP A 139 8.66 -9.68 15.19
C ASP A 139 7.99 -8.46 14.55
N VAL A 140 8.66 -7.78 13.62
CA VAL A 140 8.10 -6.71 12.80
C VAL A 140 6.87 -7.21 12.03
N GLY A 141 6.96 -8.40 11.42
CA GLY A 141 5.82 -9.01 10.71
C GLY A 141 4.61 -9.27 11.62
N ALA A 142 4.85 -9.59 12.89
CA ALA A 142 3.77 -9.74 13.89
C ALA A 142 3.19 -8.37 14.29
N TYR A 143 4.04 -7.39 14.53
CA TYR A 143 3.66 -6.01 14.88
C TYR A 143 2.73 -5.37 13.85
N ILE A 144 3.01 -5.57 12.56
CA ILE A 144 2.15 -5.06 11.47
C ILE A 144 0.99 -6.00 11.13
N GLY A 145 0.81 -7.09 11.89
CA GLY A 145 -0.33 -8.00 11.77
C GLY A 145 -0.34 -8.90 10.54
N MET A 146 0.84 -9.29 10.06
CA MET A 146 1.02 -10.20 8.93
C MET A 146 1.26 -11.66 9.34
N VAL A 147 1.04 -12.00 10.61
CA VAL A 147 1.07 -13.38 11.10
C VAL A 147 -0.33 -13.99 11.07
N PRO A 148 -0.46 -15.31 10.85
CA PRO A 148 -1.75 -15.99 10.94
C PRO A 148 -2.36 -15.83 12.35
N ARG A 149 -3.67 -15.70 12.41
CA ARG A 149 -4.40 -15.87 13.66
C ARG A 149 -4.23 -17.31 14.12
N ARG A 150 -4.09 -17.50 15.40
CA ARG A 150 -4.16 -18.81 16.04
C ARG A 150 -5.51 -18.97 16.71
N GLN A 151 -6.09 -20.11 16.52
CA GLN A 151 -7.31 -20.56 17.20
C GLN A 151 -7.18 -22.07 17.33
N ASP A 152 -6.22 -22.45 18.17
CA ASP A 152 -5.92 -23.85 18.41
C ASP A 152 -6.94 -24.39 19.43
N SER A 153 -7.54 -25.53 19.14
CA SER A 153 -8.50 -26.22 20.00
C SER A 153 -8.21 -27.72 19.95
N GLY A 154 -7.65 -28.26 21.03
CA GLY A 154 -7.20 -29.66 21.07
C GLY A 154 -6.21 -29.94 19.91
N ASP A 155 -6.46 -30.96 19.13
CA ASP A 155 -5.61 -31.36 17.98
C ASP A 155 -5.85 -30.52 16.72
N SER A 156 -6.79 -29.60 16.74
CA SER A 156 -7.13 -28.76 15.57
C SER A 156 -6.33 -27.46 15.55
N THR A 157 -5.49 -27.30 14.51
CA THR A 157 -4.70 -26.06 14.24
C THR A 157 -5.05 -25.49 12.88
N PRO A 158 -6.24 -24.87 12.70
CA PRO A 158 -6.69 -24.41 11.41
C PRO A 158 -5.84 -23.25 10.87
N GLN A 159 -5.54 -23.27 9.55
CA GLN A 159 -4.83 -22.19 8.89
C GLN A 159 -5.77 -20.98 8.68
N LEU A 160 -5.76 -20.02 9.60
CA LEU A 160 -6.59 -18.83 9.56
C LEU A 160 -5.95 -17.69 8.76
N ARG A 161 -6.72 -16.62 8.59
CA ARG A 161 -6.24 -15.37 7.97
C ARG A 161 -5.27 -14.64 8.90
N ILE A 162 -4.52 -13.68 8.35
CA ILE A 162 -3.63 -12.82 9.16
C ILE A 162 -4.40 -12.02 10.22
N THR A 163 -3.72 -11.67 11.31
CA THR A 163 -4.32 -10.95 12.45
C THR A 163 -4.83 -9.58 12.08
N LYS A 164 -4.16 -8.88 11.14
CA LYS A 164 -4.41 -7.49 10.75
C LYS A 164 -4.24 -6.48 11.89
N ALA A 165 -3.55 -6.83 12.96
CA ALA A 165 -3.11 -5.88 13.97
C ALA A 165 -2.15 -4.85 13.36
N GLY A 166 -1.91 -3.74 14.05
CA GLY A 166 -0.97 -2.71 13.60
C GLY A 166 -1.46 -1.87 12.41
N ASP A 167 -0.55 -1.18 11.74
CA ASP A 167 -0.86 -0.16 10.76
C ASP A 167 -1.40 -0.76 9.43
N PRO A 168 -2.64 -0.42 9.02
CA PRO A 168 -3.25 -0.97 7.81
C PRO A 168 -2.66 -0.38 6.52
N LEU A 169 -2.12 0.85 6.56
CA LEU A 169 -1.51 1.49 5.40
C LEU A 169 -0.19 0.80 5.06
N LEU A 170 0.71 0.66 6.04
CA LEU A 170 1.98 -0.05 5.84
C LEU A 170 1.76 -1.48 5.34
N ARG A 171 0.84 -2.21 5.97
CA ARG A 171 0.52 -3.58 5.53
C ARG A 171 0.07 -3.64 4.07
N ARG A 172 -0.76 -2.69 3.63
CA ARG A 172 -1.21 -2.60 2.24
C ARG A 172 -0.08 -2.27 1.29
N LEU A 173 0.78 -1.33 1.64
CA LEU A 173 1.95 -0.94 0.83
C LEU A 173 2.91 -2.12 0.65
N LEU A 174 3.24 -2.85 1.71
CA LEU A 174 4.09 -4.05 1.63
C LEU A 174 3.45 -5.16 0.77
N VAL A 175 2.14 -5.35 0.83
CA VAL A 175 1.43 -6.29 -0.05
C VAL A 175 1.46 -5.81 -1.51
N GLN A 176 1.41 -4.50 -1.78
CA GLN A 176 1.57 -3.95 -3.13
C GLN A 176 3.00 -4.15 -3.65
N SER A 177 4.02 -3.90 -2.82
CA SER A 177 5.42 -4.20 -3.16
C SER A 177 5.62 -5.68 -3.49
N ALA A 178 5.07 -6.58 -2.67
CA ALA A 178 5.10 -8.02 -2.93
C ALA A 178 4.33 -8.40 -4.22
N ALA A 179 3.24 -7.71 -4.53
CA ALA A 179 2.50 -7.94 -5.76
C ALA A 179 3.28 -7.49 -7.01
N TYR A 180 4.08 -6.43 -6.90
CA TYR A 180 5.00 -5.99 -7.96
C TYR A 180 6.13 -7.02 -8.16
N ILE A 181 6.80 -7.44 -7.08
CA ILE A 181 7.88 -8.44 -7.12
C ILE A 181 7.42 -9.75 -7.78
N LEU A 182 6.21 -10.21 -7.46
CA LEU A 182 5.63 -11.44 -8.00
C LEU A 182 4.89 -11.24 -9.32
N GLY A 183 4.81 -10.02 -9.80
CA GLY A 183 4.13 -9.65 -11.04
C GLY A 183 5.00 -9.83 -12.29
N PRO A 184 4.45 -9.56 -13.49
CA PRO A 184 5.14 -9.75 -14.76
C PRO A 184 6.36 -8.81 -14.92
N HIS A 185 6.39 -7.70 -14.22
CA HIS A 185 7.45 -6.69 -14.30
C HIS A 185 8.49 -6.79 -13.17
N GLY A 186 8.31 -7.70 -12.22
CA GLY A 186 9.26 -7.93 -11.15
C GLY A 186 10.49 -8.67 -11.69
N PRO A 187 11.73 -8.18 -11.40
CA PRO A 187 12.95 -8.91 -11.78
C PRO A 187 13.07 -10.21 -10.99
N ASP A 188 13.91 -11.11 -11.48
CA ASP A 188 14.28 -12.30 -10.73
C ASP A 188 15.04 -11.88 -9.45
N SER A 189 14.61 -12.44 -8.33
CA SER A 189 15.16 -12.14 -7.01
C SER A 189 14.84 -13.27 -6.03
N ASP A 190 15.60 -13.34 -4.93
CA ASP A 190 15.33 -14.31 -3.86
C ASP A 190 13.92 -14.19 -3.29
N LEU A 191 13.39 -12.97 -3.17
CA LEU A 191 12.03 -12.73 -2.73
C LEU A 191 11.01 -13.27 -3.72
N ARG A 192 11.24 -13.10 -5.02
CA ARG A 192 10.41 -13.66 -6.07
C ARG A 192 10.43 -15.18 -6.04
N ARG A 193 11.61 -15.78 -6.07
CA ARG A 193 11.79 -17.24 -6.00
C ARG A 193 11.16 -17.84 -4.73
N TYR A 194 11.29 -17.15 -3.58
CA TYR A 194 10.61 -17.54 -2.35
C TYR A 194 9.09 -17.52 -2.49
N GLY A 195 8.53 -16.47 -3.06
CA GLY A 195 7.08 -16.37 -3.26
C GLY A 195 6.55 -17.39 -4.25
N GLU A 196 7.26 -17.68 -5.34
CA GLU A 196 6.89 -18.69 -6.33
C GLU A 196 6.88 -20.10 -5.72
N ARG A 197 7.87 -20.45 -4.88
CA ARG A 197 7.87 -21.71 -4.13
C ARG A 197 6.64 -21.87 -3.23
N ILE A 198 6.17 -20.79 -2.60
CA ILE A 198 4.96 -20.82 -1.79
C ILE A 198 3.72 -20.97 -2.67
N ALA A 199 3.68 -20.29 -3.81
CA ALA A 199 2.57 -20.41 -4.77
C ALA A 199 2.48 -21.83 -5.35
N ALA A 200 3.61 -22.47 -5.62
CA ALA A 200 3.71 -23.83 -6.16
C ALA A 200 3.12 -24.91 -5.24
N ARG A 201 2.98 -24.63 -3.94
CA ARG A 201 2.28 -25.54 -3.01
C ARG A 201 0.79 -25.73 -3.34
N GLY A 202 0.24 -24.93 -4.26
CA GLY A 202 -1.12 -25.04 -4.75
C GLY A 202 -2.21 -24.61 -3.77
N GLY A 203 -3.45 -24.95 -4.13
CA GLY A 203 -4.66 -24.66 -3.36
C GLY A 203 -5.31 -23.31 -3.68
N LYS A 204 -6.58 -23.17 -3.29
CA LYS A 204 -7.49 -22.06 -3.66
C LYS A 204 -6.90 -20.64 -3.46
N ASN A 205 -6.02 -20.45 -2.50
CA ASN A 205 -5.47 -19.13 -2.16
C ASN A 205 -3.94 -19.05 -2.32
N ALA A 206 -3.31 -19.92 -3.08
CA ALA A 206 -1.86 -20.03 -3.21
C ALA A 206 -1.18 -18.70 -3.55
N ARG A 207 -1.66 -17.98 -4.59
CA ARG A 207 -1.14 -16.65 -4.99
C ARG A 207 -1.33 -15.58 -3.90
N LYS A 208 -2.45 -15.61 -3.17
CA LYS A 208 -2.69 -14.65 -2.06
C LYS A 208 -1.75 -14.93 -0.89
N ARG A 209 -1.56 -16.20 -0.53
CA ARG A 209 -0.60 -16.62 0.51
C ARG A 209 0.82 -16.23 0.14
N SER A 210 1.23 -16.47 -1.09
CA SER A 210 2.54 -16.09 -1.62
C SER A 210 2.80 -14.58 -1.45
N ARG A 211 1.87 -13.72 -1.87
CA ARG A 211 1.98 -12.26 -1.70
C ARG A 211 2.14 -11.84 -0.25
N VAL A 212 1.33 -12.42 0.65
CA VAL A 212 1.42 -12.09 2.08
C VAL A 212 2.73 -12.59 2.69
N ALA A 213 3.23 -13.75 2.27
CA ALA A 213 4.49 -14.30 2.74
C ALA A 213 5.69 -13.45 2.29
N VAL A 214 5.70 -13.00 1.02
CA VAL A 214 6.72 -12.06 0.51
C VAL A 214 6.63 -10.73 1.23
N ALA A 215 5.43 -10.16 1.38
CA ALA A 215 5.22 -8.92 2.11
C ALA A 215 5.70 -8.99 3.58
N ARG A 216 5.49 -10.13 4.25
CA ARG A 216 6.02 -10.37 5.60
C ARG A 216 7.54 -10.47 5.62
N LYS A 217 8.16 -10.97 4.55
CA LYS A 217 9.61 -11.09 4.45
C LYS A 217 10.27 -9.76 4.08
N LEU A 218 9.52 -8.82 3.49
CA LEU A 218 9.93 -7.43 3.26
C LEU A 218 9.96 -6.60 4.54
N ALA A 219 9.16 -6.97 5.54
CA ALA A 219 9.09 -6.35 6.86
C ALA A 219 10.13 -6.93 7.80
#